data_0344c62bb80f60d123cf6e76bd2a3328
#
_entry.id   0344c62bb80f60d123cf6e76bd2a3328
#
_cell.length_a   1.000
_cell.length_b   1.000
_cell.length_c   1.000
_cell.angle_alpha   90.00
_cell.angle_beta   90.00
_cell.angle_gamma   90.00
#
_symmetry.space_group_name_H-M   'P 1'
#
loop_
_entity.id
_entity.type
_entity.pdbx_description
1 polymer ?
#
loop_
_entity_poly.entity_id
_entity_poly.type
_entity_poly.pdbx_seq_one_letter_code
_entity_poly.pdbx_strand_id
1 'polypeptide(L)'
;KSCMRRPLLMLPTLNQTGKMLHALFSHYRSGSMSSGLRMHDLCAIAWLARPELFTLQPCFVAVETQGTWTAGTTVVDIEGRLGQPANAQVALDIDVEGFQRWAAEVIALAP
;
A
#
# COMPACT_ATOMS: atom_id res chain seq x y z
N LYS A 1 7.11 -0.90 -0.62
CA LYS A 1 7.15 -2.32 -0.13
C LYS A 1 6.52 -2.40 1.26
N SER A 2 5.22 -2.14 1.35
CA SER A 2 4.48 -2.27 2.61
C SER A 2 4.32 -3.76 2.96
N CYS A 3 5.15 -4.27 3.85
CA CYS A 3 5.12 -5.65 4.30
C CYS A 3 4.61 -5.70 5.74
N MET A 4 3.40 -6.21 5.97
CA MET A 4 2.85 -6.41 7.31
C MET A 4 3.29 -7.77 7.86
N ARG A 5 4.42 -7.82 8.56
CA ARG A 5 4.93 -9.05 9.17
C ARG A 5 4.53 -9.20 10.65
N ARG A 6 4.98 -8.26 11.48
CA ARG A 6 4.75 -8.32 12.93
C ARG A 6 3.30 -8.13 13.35
N PRO A 7 2.55 -7.16 12.80
CA PRO A 7 1.15 -6.98 13.18
C PRO A 7 0.27 -8.19 12.86
N LEU A 8 0.55 -8.94 11.78
CA LEU A 8 -0.25 -10.11 11.40
C LEU A 8 -0.22 -11.21 12.46
N LEU A 9 0.92 -11.42 13.11
CA LEU A 9 1.05 -12.43 14.18
C LEU A 9 0.29 -12.05 15.44
N MET A 10 0.03 -10.75 15.65
CA MET A 10 -0.69 -10.23 16.82
C MET A 10 -2.20 -10.13 16.59
N LEU A 11 -2.68 -10.16 15.34
CA LEU A 11 -4.10 -9.99 15.01
C LEU A 11 -5.06 -10.89 15.80
N PRO A 12 -4.77 -12.22 15.99
CA PRO A 12 -5.70 -13.09 16.71
C PRO A 12 -5.90 -12.72 18.19
N THR A 13 -4.97 -11.96 18.77
CA THR A 13 -5.02 -11.56 20.17
C THR A 13 -5.77 -10.25 20.40
N LEU A 14 -6.09 -9.50 19.34
CA LEU A 14 -6.72 -8.19 19.46
C LEU A 14 -8.23 -8.31 19.72
N ASN A 15 -8.98 -8.89 18.79
CA ASN A 15 -10.45 -8.98 18.83
C ASN A 15 -10.98 -9.98 17.80
N GLN A 16 -12.32 -10.05 17.62
CA GLN A 16 -12.94 -10.95 16.64
C GLN A 16 -12.56 -10.61 15.19
N THR A 17 -12.51 -9.32 14.86
CA THR A 17 -12.05 -8.84 13.55
C THR A 17 -10.61 -9.28 13.28
N GLY A 18 -9.73 -9.15 14.25
CA GLY A 18 -8.35 -9.61 14.16
C GLY A 18 -8.23 -11.12 13.90
N LYS A 19 -9.05 -11.94 14.58
CA LYS A 19 -9.10 -13.40 14.34
C LYS A 19 -9.55 -13.71 12.91
N MET A 20 -10.59 -13.05 12.42
CA MET A 20 -11.08 -13.22 11.05
C MET A 20 -10.02 -12.82 10.03
N LEU A 21 -9.41 -11.64 10.18
CA LEU A 21 -8.37 -11.16 9.28
C LEU A 21 -7.14 -12.08 9.28
N HIS A 22 -6.73 -12.58 10.43
CA HIS A 22 -5.62 -13.54 10.51
C HIS A 22 -5.93 -14.82 9.70
N ALA A 23 -7.14 -15.37 9.83
CA ALA A 23 -7.55 -16.54 9.07
C ALA A 23 -7.55 -16.26 7.55
N LEU A 24 -8.08 -15.12 7.11
CA LEU A 24 -8.08 -14.71 5.70
C LEU A 24 -6.66 -14.53 5.16
N PHE A 25 -5.80 -13.83 5.89
CA PHE A 25 -4.43 -13.55 5.47
C PHE A 25 -3.53 -14.80 5.46
N SER A 26 -3.83 -15.79 6.31
CA SER A 26 -3.11 -17.07 6.28
C SER A 26 -3.25 -17.83 4.96
N HIS A 27 -4.34 -17.56 4.23
CA HIS A 27 -4.64 -18.18 2.94
C HIS A 27 -4.45 -17.22 1.75
N TYR A 28 -3.97 -16.00 1.99
CA TYR A 28 -3.83 -14.99 0.95
C TYR A 28 -2.62 -15.28 0.04
N ARG A 29 -2.85 -15.35 -1.27
CA ARG A 29 -1.85 -15.78 -2.26
C ARG A 29 -0.78 -14.73 -2.59
N SER A 30 -0.98 -13.46 -2.23
CA SER A 30 -0.05 -12.36 -2.55
C SER A 30 1.05 -12.17 -1.50
N GLY A 31 1.52 -13.23 -0.91
CA GLY A 31 2.55 -13.23 0.11
C GLY A 31 2.44 -14.46 1.01
N SER A 32 3.20 -14.47 2.07
CA SER A 32 3.10 -15.50 3.11
C SER A 32 3.22 -14.86 4.49
N MET A 33 2.75 -15.55 5.52
CA MET A 33 2.93 -15.10 6.91
C MET A 33 4.42 -14.93 7.26
N SER A 34 5.30 -15.66 6.62
CA SER A 34 6.75 -15.59 6.83
C SER A 34 7.41 -14.43 6.08
N SER A 35 6.96 -14.13 4.85
CA SER A 35 7.50 -13.04 4.03
C SER A 35 6.76 -11.72 4.19
N GLY A 36 5.58 -11.74 4.82
CA GLY A 36 4.66 -10.62 4.98
C GLY A 36 3.73 -10.44 3.79
N LEU A 37 2.64 -9.71 4.01
CA LEU A 37 1.62 -9.43 3.01
C LEU A 37 1.86 -8.09 2.32
N ARG A 38 1.51 -8.04 1.04
CA ARG A 38 1.48 -6.80 0.26
C ARG A 38 0.08 -6.19 0.36
N MET A 39 -0.02 -5.06 1.05
CA MET A 39 -1.29 -4.38 1.33
C MET A 39 -1.46 -3.20 0.37
N HIS A 40 -1.92 -3.48 -0.86
CA HIS A 40 -2.08 -2.45 -1.89
C HIS A 40 -3.27 -1.52 -1.58
N ASP A 41 -4.46 -2.08 -1.42
CA ASP A 41 -5.69 -1.30 -1.26
C ASP A 41 -5.71 -0.55 0.09
N LEU A 42 -5.18 -1.16 1.14
CA LEU A 42 -5.09 -0.51 2.44
C LEU A 42 -4.18 0.73 2.42
N CYS A 43 -3.19 0.78 1.51
CA CYS A 43 -2.36 1.97 1.34
C CYS A 43 -3.17 3.18 0.85
N ALA A 44 -4.18 2.98 0.00
CA ALA A 44 -5.04 4.07 -0.46
C ALA A 44 -5.88 4.66 0.70
N ILE A 45 -6.41 3.80 1.56
CA ILE A 45 -7.14 4.23 2.77
C ILE A 45 -6.19 4.89 3.78
N ALA A 46 -4.98 4.35 3.95
CA ALA A 46 -3.96 4.94 4.81
C ALA A 46 -3.57 6.34 4.33
N TRP A 47 -3.47 6.57 3.03
CA TRP A 47 -3.22 7.89 2.46
C TRP A 47 -4.31 8.91 2.87
N LEU A 48 -5.57 8.53 2.84
CA LEU A 48 -6.67 9.41 3.24
C LEU A 48 -6.67 9.70 4.76
N ALA A 49 -6.32 8.71 5.57
CA ALA A 49 -6.37 8.81 7.03
C ALA A 49 -5.09 9.40 7.64
N ARG A 50 -3.94 9.09 7.06
CA ARG A 50 -2.61 9.40 7.59
C ARG A 50 -1.64 9.77 6.45
N PRO A 51 -1.88 10.90 5.76
CA PRO A 51 -1.07 11.32 4.61
C PRO A 51 0.41 11.53 4.97
N GLU A 52 0.70 11.86 6.22
CA GLU A 52 2.07 12.05 6.72
C GLU A 52 2.94 10.79 6.66
N LEU A 53 2.34 9.61 6.51
CA LEU A 53 3.08 8.36 6.36
C LEU A 53 3.72 8.21 4.98
N PHE A 54 3.36 9.05 4.01
CA PHE A 54 3.76 8.88 2.61
C PHE A 54 4.72 9.98 2.17
N THR A 55 5.70 9.60 1.36
CA THR A 55 6.54 10.53 0.63
C THR A 55 5.99 10.70 -0.77
N LEU A 56 5.57 11.92 -1.10
CA LEU A 56 5.01 12.26 -2.40
C LEU A 56 6.00 13.04 -3.24
N GLN A 57 5.93 12.83 -4.56
CA GLN A 57 6.67 13.62 -5.53
C GLN A 57 5.72 14.06 -6.66
N PRO A 58 5.73 15.36 -7.05
CA PRO A 58 5.05 15.79 -8.26
C PRO A 58 5.70 15.16 -9.47
N CYS A 59 4.94 14.44 -10.30
CA CYS A 59 5.42 13.79 -11.51
C CYS A 59 4.44 14.00 -12.66
N PHE A 60 4.95 13.93 -13.89
CA PHE A 60 4.09 13.70 -15.04
C PHE A 60 3.73 12.20 -15.10
N VAL A 61 2.44 11.92 -15.23
CA VAL A 61 1.90 10.56 -15.31
C VAL A 61 1.02 10.45 -16.54
N ALA A 62 1.24 9.41 -17.33
CA ALA A 62 0.42 9.07 -18.50
C ALA A 62 0.08 7.58 -18.49
N VAL A 63 -0.99 7.20 -19.18
CA VAL A 63 -1.31 5.81 -19.46
C VAL A 63 -1.05 5.53 -20.93
N GLU A 64 -0.24 4.53 -21.21
CA GLU A 64 0.00 4.07 -22.59
C GLU A 64 -1.25 3.38 -23.13
N THR A 65 -1.75 3.85 -24.25
CA THR A 65 -3.00 3.34 -24.83
C THR A 65 -2.85 2.72 -26.22
N GLN A 66 -1.68 2.89 -26.88
CA GLN A 66 -1.47 2.50 -28.28
C GLN A 66 -0.48 1.33 -28.44
N GLY A 67 0.34 1.06 -27.45
CA GLY A 67 1.38 0.05 -27.53
C GLY A 67 0.83 -1.37 -27.60
N THR A 68 1.30 -2.19 -28.54
CA THR A 68 0.89 -3.60 -28.67
C THR A 68 1.16 -4.43 -27.39
N TRP A 69 2.25 -4.13 -26.70
CA TRP A 69 2.71 -4.87 -25.52
C TRP A 69 2.52 -4.09 -24.22
N THR A 70 2.35 -2.78 -24.29
CA THR A 70 2.38 -1.88 -23.14
C THR A 70 1.08 -1.14 -22.90
N ALA A 71 0.04 -1.39 -23.69
CA ALA A 71 -1.28 -0.77 -23.49
C ALA A 71 -1.80 -1.04 -22.08
N GLY A 72 -2.23 0.02 -21.37
CA GLY A 72 -2.65 -0.02 -19.96
C GLY A 72 -1.51 0.20 -18.96
N THR A 73 -0.26 0.28 -19.41
CA THR A 73 0.88 0.59 -18.52
C THR A 73 0.84 2.05 -18.07
N THR A 74 0.99 2.28 -16.79
CA THR A 74 1.19 3.62 -16.23
C THR A 74 2.65 4.03 -16.36
N VAL A 75 2.89 5.13 -17.07
CA VAL A 75 4.20 5.75 -17.25
C VAL A 75 4.33 6.89 -16.24
N VAL A 76 5.34 6.82 -15.37
CA VAL A 76 5.61 7.85 -14.36
C VAL A 76 6.99 8.44 -14.62
N ASP A 77 7.02 9.73 -14.94
CA ASP A 77 8.26 10.45 -15.21
C ASP A 77 8.84 11.04 -13.90
N ILE A 78 9.49 10.19 -13.12
CA ILE A 78 10.07 10.56 -11.81
C ILE A 78 11.23 11.56 -11.98
N GLU A 79 12.01 11.41 -13.06
CA GLU A 79 13.22 12.22 -13.30
C GLU A 79 12.95 13.43 -14.21
N GLY A 80 11.74 13.65 -14.67
CA GLY A 80 11.38 14.77 -15.55
C GLY A 80 11.96 14.66 -16.95
N ARG A 81 12.32 13.47 -17.42
CA ARG A 81 12.99 13.25 -18.73
C ARG A 81 12.10 13.57 -19.92
N LEU A 82 10.78 13.50 -19.75
CA LEU A 82 9.82 13.80 -20.82
C LEU A 82 9.57 15.32 -20.97
N GLY A 83 10.10 16.14 -20.05
CA GLY A 83 9.92 17.59 -20.10
C GLY A 83 8.49 18.07 -19.98
N GLN A 84 7.57 17.23 -19.51
CA GLN A 84 6.16 17.57 -19.31
C GLN A 84 5.92 18.12 -17.89
N PRO A 85 4.98 19.07 -17.72
CA PRO A 85 4.62 19.54 -16.39
C PRO A 85 3.99 18.41 -15.56
N ALA A 86 4.27 18.41 -14.26
CA ALA A 86 3.66 17.46 -13.33
C ALA A 86 2.14 17.60 -13.34
N ASN A 87 1.43 16.48 -13.45
CA ASN A 87 -0.03 16.40 -13.42
C ASN A 87 -0.56 15.53 -12.27
N ALA A 88 0.32 14.92 -11.50
CA ALA A 88 -0.05 14.06 -10.37
C ALA A 88 0.97 14.16 -9.23
N GLN A 89 0.50 13.82 -8.02
CA GLN A 89 1.36 13.53 -6.87
C GLN A 89 1.51 12.03 -6.76
N VAL A 90 2.72 11.52 -6.89
CA VAL A 90 3.00 10.09 -6.87
C VAL A 90 3.61 9.70 -5.54
N ALA A 91 3.01 8.73 -4.85
CA ALA A 91 3.55 8.18 -3.62
C ALA A 91 4.72 7.23 -3.95
N LEU A 92 5.93 7.66 -3.64
CA LEU A 92 7.15 6.90 -3.93
C LEU A 92 7.59 6.02 -2.76
N ASP A 93 7.26 6.44 -1.54
CA ASP A 93 7.66 5.71 -0.33
C ASP A 93 6.61 5.86 0.77
N ILE A 94 6.69 4.98 1.77
CA ILE A 94 5.82 4.95 2.94
C ILE A 94 6.64 4.61 4.19
N ASP A 95 6.34 5.27 5.30
CA ASP A 95 6.78 4.84 6.63
C ASP A 95 6.10 3.50 6.97
N VAL A 96 6.81 2.40 6.73
CA VAL A 96 6.29 1.05 6.92
C VAL A 96 5.95 0.77 8.38
N GLU A 97 6.74 1.24 9.32
CA GLU A 97 6.50 1.02 10.76
C GLU A 97 5.28 1.81 11.24
N GLY A 98 5.18 3.07 10.83
CA GLY A 98 4.00 3.91 11.10
C GLY A 98 2.74 3.34 10.50
N PHE A 99 2.80 2.87 9.26
CA PHE A 99 1.68 2.19 8.59
C PHE A 99 1.23 0.93 9.33
N GLN A 100 2.16 0.08 9.73
CA GLN A 100 1.86 -1.16 10.47
C GLN A 100 1.20 -0.87 11.82
N ARG A 101 1.70 0.13 12.53
CA ARG A 101 1.15 0.57 13.82
C ARG A 101 -0.28 1.09 13.64
N TRP A 102 -0.48 2.00 12.71
CA TRP A 102 -1.81 2.53 12.39
C TRP A 102 -2.81 1.43 12.02
N ALA A 103 -2.42 0.50 11.14
CA ALA A 103 -3.30 -0.61 10.75
C ALA A 103 -3.69 -1.50 11.94
N ALA A 104 -2.75 -1.80 12.83
CA ALA A 104 -3.03 -2.58 14.03
C ALA A 104 -3.95 -1.83 15.00
N GLU A 105 -3.76 -0.52 15.18
CA GLU A 105 -4.61 0.34 16.03
C GLU A 105 -6.05 0.37 15.51
N VAL A 106 -6.23 0.56 14.20
CA VAL A 106 -7.57 0.58 13.57
C VAL A 106 -8.28 -0.77 13.73
N ILE A 107 -7.57 -1.88 13.53
CA ILE A 107 -8.14 -3.23 13.74
C ILE A 107 -8.51 -3.45 15.21
N ALA A 108 -7.71 -2.95 16.14
CA ALA A 108 -7.99 -3.08 17.58
C ALA A 108 -9.25 -2.32 18.03
N LEU A 109 -9.66 -1.28 17.30
CA LEU A 109 -10.89 -0.53 17.56
C LEU A 109 -12.15 -1.21 17.00
N ALA A 110 -12.00 -2.20 16.13
CA ALA A 110 -13.11 -2.96 15.58
C ALA A 110 -13.65 -4.01 16.59
N PRO A 111 -14.88 -4.50 16.40
CA PRO A 111 -15.45 -5.56 17.24
C PRO A 111 -14.65 -6.87 17.22
#